data_f968581485715a106d51d1aa6ed8ec3a
#
_entry.id   f968581485715a106d51d1aa6ed8ec3a
#
_cell.length_a   1.000
_cell.length_b   1.000
_cell.length_c   1.000
_cell.angle_alpha   90.00
_cell.angle_beta   90.00
_cell.angle_gamma   90.00
#
_symmetry.space_group_name_H-M   'P 1'
#
loop_
_entity.id
_entity.type
_entity.pdbx_description
1 polymer ?
#
loop_
_entity_poly.entity_id
_entity_poly.type
_entity_poly.pdbx_seq_one_letter_code
_entity_poly.pdbx_strand_id
1 'polypeptide(L)'
;MAGTLRPRWGQPLTGIISNVVFFLVAMLTWYLFSDPRGPVGWFPYPFVLFLAIMILVGLWQHMFLGDWPFQNMKQPARGIVETIVNVVVTWFVIDVIFYRILGIGFNFLSYYGLEAAGSKGALAQAAIVGFVLMGFYLYPVVTIFFGKWPIRPSNLEQPAAGFAEIGWATLFEIFGYVILIVPFFGFALKGAPALGTSWWTGIAGTPHVHWVFGWWEWAVITLFMFPNVWRMKPFGLIKLPQPAKGFVYMGLSFVFAYCLALICIRIAPLWLPPDTIHHLFETKGAGEVSRFLWLHSAEIAGMTLIPFLAWHHYFDDRCGVKDVDSWAGFWIRTFGVLFFAAILYWIYYYGNFGHWALGNHHMTELSHRFPHGESLVWNFWWIVPLLWNEWFFHKWPFYVHDEH
;
A
#
# COMPACT_ATOMS: atom_id res chain seq x y z
N MET A 1 -29.83 8.37 6.83
CA MET A 1 -28.99 9.57 6.92
C MET A 1 -27.78 9.20 7.75
N ALA A 2 -26.57 9.32 7.21
CA ALA A 2 -25.37 9.07 8.00
C ALA A 2 -25.28 10.19 9.06
N GLY A 3 -25.33 9.83 10.35
CA GLY A 3 -25.13 10.77 11.43
C GLY A 3 -23.78 11.46 11.31
N THR A 4 -23.65 12.70 11.75
CA THR A 4 -22.39 13.44 11.72
C THR A 4 -21.41 12.82 12.70
N LEU A 5 -20.26 12.36 12.19
CA LEU A 5 -19.15 11.90 13.00
C LEU A 5 -18.43 13.09 13.63
N ARG A 6 -18.26 13.07 14.94
CA ARG A 6 -17.44 14.09 15.63
C ARG A 6 -16.34 13.47 16.47
N PRO A 7 -15.15 14.09 16.53
CA PRO A 7 -14.05 13.62 17.34
C PRO A 7 -14.40 13.68 18.83
N ARG A 8 -14.16 12.57 19.55
CA ARG A 8 -14.55 12.43 20.97
C ARG A 8 -13.90 13.47 21.89
N TRP A 9 -12.65 13.79 21.66
CA TRP A 9 -11.88 14.73 22.51
C TRP A 9 -11.54 16.05 21.79
N GLY A 10 -12.16 16.29 20.63
CA GLY A 10 -11.81 17.42 19.78
C GLY A 10 -10.45 17.22 19.07
N GLN A 11 -10.17 18.10 18.09
CA GLN A 11 -8.90 18.07 17.36
C GLN A 11 -7.91 19.08 17.94
N PRO A 12 -6.60 18.78 17.99
CA PRO A 12 -5.91 17.61 17.40
C PRO A 12 -5.83 16.38 18.31
N LEU A 13 -6.39 16.44 19.54
CA LEU A 13 -6.19 15.42 20.55
C LEU A 13 -6.71 14.04 20.13
N THR A 14 -7.88 13.98 19.48
CA THR A 14 -8.43 12.73 18.94
C THR A 14 -7.46 12.10 17.91
N GLY A 15 -6.91 12.91 17.00
CA GLY A 15 -5.93 12.44 16.02
C GLY A 15 -4.66 11.90 16.66
N ILE A 16 -4.13 12.58 17.69
CA ILE A 16 -2.94 12.12 18.40
C ILE A 16 -3.21 10.79 19.12
N ILE A 17 -4.29 10.72 19.92
CA ILE A 17 -4.61 9.52 20.70
C ILE A 17 -4.84 8.33 19.78
N SER A 18 -5.61 8.49 18.70
CA SER A 18 -5.89 7.40 17.76
C SER A 18 -4.59 6.86 17.13
N ASN A 19 -3.71 7.75 16.66
CA ASN A 19 -2.46 7.31 16.04
C ASN A 19 -1.48 6.67 17.02
N VAL A 20 -1.42 7.13 18.27
CA VAL A 20 -0.64 6.46 19.33
C VAL A 20 -1.19 5.05 19.58
N VAL A 21 -2.51 4.89 19.65
CA VAL A 21 -3.13 3.56 19.84
C VAL A 21 -2.84 2.67 18.63
N PHE A 22 -2.97 3.16 17.40
CA PHE A 22 -2.64 2.39 16.19
C PHE A 22 -1.19 1.95 16.16
N PHE A 23 -0.27 2.84 16.53
CA PHE A 23 1.14 2.49 16.66
C PHE A 23 1.37 1.38 17.68
N LEU A 24 0.77 1.48 18.86
CA LEU A 24 0.90 0.45 19.92
C LEU A 24 0.29 -0.89 19.47
N VAL A 25 -0.87 -0.88 18.81
CA VAL A 25 -1.48 -2.08 18.24
C VAL A 25 -0.59 -2.66 17.14
N ALA A 26 -0.05 -1.83 16.27
CA ALA A 26 0.88 -2.26 15.24
C ALA A 26 2.13 -2.93 15.83
N MET A 27 2.75 -2.33 16.85
CA MET A 27 3.93 -2.90 17.51
C MET A 27 3.62 -4.20 18.23
N LEU A 28 2.45 -4.29 18.89
CA LEU A 28 2.03 -5.51 19.57
C LEU A 28 1.80 -6.65 18.57
N THR A 29 1.04 -6.39 17.51
CA THR A 29 0.73 -7.39 16.48
C THR A 29 1.96 -7.77 15.67
N TRP A 30 2.85 -6.82 15.39
CA TRP A 30 4.16 -7.09 14.81
C TRP A 30 4.93 -8.09 15.67
N TYR A 31 5.09 -7.82 16.97
CA TYR A 31 5.80 -8.71 17.90
C TYR A 31 5.16 -10.10 17.97
N LEU A 32 3.84 -10.16 18.10
CA LEU A 32 3.13 -11.43 18.24
C LEU A 32 3.24 -12.32 17.02
N PHE A 33 3.12 -11.76 15.83
CA PHE A 33 2.94 -12.54 14.60
C PHE A 33 4.17 -12.56 13.70
N SER A 34 4.87 -11.46 13.56
CA SER A 34 5.93 -11.29 12.58
C SER A 34 7.33 -11.43 13.15
N ASP A 35 7.62 -10.76 14.26
CA ASP A 35 8.95 -10.67 14.82
C ASP A 35 9.52 -12.08 15.13
N PRO A 36 10.70 -12.44 14.60
CA PRO A 36 11.35 -13.71 14.94
C PRO A 36 11.62 -13.92 16.44
N ARG A 37 11.65 -12.83 17.20
CA ARG A 37 11.78 -12.87 18.68
C ARG A 37 10.45 -13.13 19.39
N GLY A 38 9.34 -13.03 18.66
CA GLY A 38 7.98 -13.21 19.16
C GLY A 38 7.54 -14.67 19.13
N PRO A 39 6.32 -14.96 19.63
CA PRO A 39 5.84 -16.33 19.77
C PRO A 39 5.56 -17.05 18.44
N VAL A 40 5.26 -16.31 17.35
CA VAL A 40 4.92 -16.90 16.05
C VAL A 40 6.07 -16.81 15.06
N GLY A 41 6.74 -15.68 14.96
CA GLY A 41 7.97 -15.50 14.19
C GLY A 41 7.82 -15.68 12.67
N TRP A 42 6.74 -15.19 12.07
CA TRP A 42 6.42 -15.41 10.65
C TRP A 42 7.02 -14.36 9.69
N PHE A 43 7.95 -13.56 10.14
CA PHE A 43 8.62 -12.58 9.28
C PHE A 43 9.76 -13.21 8.46
N PRO A 44 9.99 -12.78 7.23
CA PRO A 44 9.13 -11.87 6.45
C PRO A 44 7.87 -12.56 5.91
N TYR A 45 7.90 -13.85 5.82
CA TYR A 45 6.86 -14.65 5.20
C TYR A 45 6.34 -15.73 6.14
N PRO A 46 5.09 -16.13 6.05
CA PRO A 46 4.03 -15.83 5.08
C PRO A 46 3.32 -14.48 5.34
N PHE A 47 3.68 -13.81 6.42
CA PHE A 47 2.86 -12.77 7.01
C PHE A 47 2.76 -11.51 6.15
N VAL A 48 3.84 -11.11 5.49
CA VAL A 48 3.83 -9.94 4.58
C VAL A 48 2.79 -10.10 3.49
N LEU A 49 2.74 -11.28 2.88
CA LEU A 49 1.77 -11.55 1.83
C LEU A 49 0.35 -11.61 2.37
N PHE A 50 0.15 -12.26 3.52
CA PHE A 50 -1.15 -12.32 4.17
C PHE A 50 -1.67 -10.92 4.46
N LEU A 51 -0.85 -10.06 5.03
CA LEU A 51 -1.18 -8.70 5.37
C LEU A 51 -1.55 -7.86 4.14
N ALA A 52 -0.77 -7.97 3.08
CA ALA A 52 -0.99 -7.24 1.84
C ALA A 52 -2.31 -7.65 1.17
N ILE A 53 -2.61 -8.95 1.09
CA ILE A 53 -3.90 -9.43 0.55
C ILE A 53 -5.05 -9.07 1.50
N MET A 54 -4.83 -9.08 2.80
CA MET A 54 -5.82 -8.66 3.79
C MET A 54 -6.25 -7.20 3.58
N ILE A 55 -5.32 -6.30 3.29
CA ILE A 55 -5.62 -4.91 2.93
C ILE A 55 -6.42 -4.85 1.62
N LEU A 56 -6.05 -5.62 0.61
CA LEU A 56 -6.75 -5.66 -0.66
C LEU A 56 -8.20 -6.17 -0.49
N VAL A 57 -8.40 -7.23 0.29
CA VAL A 57 -9.74 -7.72 0.65
C VAL A 57 -10.53 -6.67 1.43
N GLY A 58 -9.87 -5.91 2.30
CA GLY A 58 -10.49 -4.77 3.01
C GLY A 58 -10.99 -3.69 2.05
N LEU A 59 -10.22 -3.39 1.00
CA LEU A 59 -10.67 -2.50 -0.08
C LEU A 59 -11.94 -3.05 -0.77
N TRP A 60 -12.01 -4.36 -1.04
CA TRP A 60 -13.21 -4.97 -1.62
C TRP A 60 -14.42 -4.83 -0.71
N GLN A 61 -14.26 -5.13 0.57
CA GLN A 61 -15.36 -5.06 1.54
C GLN A 61 -15.87 -3.62 1.70
N HIS A 62 -14.96 -2.67 1.88
CA HIS A 62 -15.33 -1.30 2.18
C HIS A 62 -15.64 -0.47 0.94
N MET A 63 -14.75 -0.42 -0.07
CA MET A 63 -14.91 0.48 -1.23
C MET A 63 -15.92 -0.01 -2.26
N PHE A 64 -16.02 -1.33 -2.47
CA PHE A 64 -16.88 -1.89 -3.51
C PHE A 64 -18.19 -2.42 -2.93
N LEU A 65 -18.14 -3.24 -1.89
CA LEU A 65 -19.34 -3.82 -1.28
C LEU A 65 -20.07 -2.86 -0.32
N GLY A 66 -19.42 -1.76 0.10
CA GLY A 66 -20.01 -0.81 1.03
C GLY A 66 -20.39 -1.48 2.35
N ASP A 67 -19.50 -2.36 2.82
CA ASP A 67 -19.62 -3.13 4.08
C ASP A 67 -20.83 -4.10 4.11
N TRP A 68 -21.37 -4.44 2.94
CA TRP A 68 -22.39 -5.47 2.85
C TRP A 68 -21.84 -6.85 3.26
N PRO A 69 -22.59 -7.66 4.01
CA PRO A 69 -23.97 -7.47 4.48
C PRO A 69 -24.08 -6.86 5.90
N PHE A 70 -22.99 -6.29 6.44
CA PHE A 70 -22.88 -5.93 7.87
C PHE A 70 -23.22 -4.47 8.19
N GLN A 71 -23.60 -3.66 7.21
CA GLN A 71 -23.81 -2.22 7.34
C GLN A 71 -24.86 -1.83 8.41
N ASN A 72 -25.78 -2.74 8.77
CA ASN A 72 -26.79 -2.53 9.80
C ASN A 72 -26.36 -2.97 11.21
N MET A 73 -25.17 -3.54 11.35
CA MET A 73 -24.67 -3.97 12.65
C MET A 73 -24.12 -2.78 13.45
N LYS A 74 -24.29 -2.81 14.77
CA LYS A 74 -23.75 -1.80 15.68
C LYS A 74 -22.25 -2.03 15.97
N GLN A 75 -21.53 -0.93 16.18
CA GLN A 75 -20.14 -1.01 16.66
C GLN A 75 -20.11 -1.41 18.16
N PRO A 76 -19.10 -2.17 18.61
CA PRO A 76 -17.94 -2.69 17.87
C PRO A 76 -18.18 -4.05 17.18
N ALA A 77 -19.36 -4.68 17.36
CA ALA A 77 -19.63 -6.01 16.83
C ALA A 77 -19.45 -6.08 15.31
N ARG A 78 -19.85 -5.04 14.59
CA ARG A 78 -19.65 -4.92 13.16
C ARG A 78 -18.18 -5.05 12.79
N GLY A 79 -17.31 -4.21 13.35
CA GLY A 79 -15.89 -4.22 13.05
C GLY A 79 -15.21 -5.55 13.33
N ILE A 80 -15.62 -6.24 14.41
CA ILE A 80 -15.12 -7.58 14.75
C ILE A 80 -15.53 -8.60 13.69
N VAL A 81 -16.80 -8.63 13.29
CA VAL A 81 -17.30 -9.57 12.28
C VAL A 81 -16.66 -9.31 10.93
N GLU A 82 -16.57 -8.05 10.50
CA GLU A 82 -15.91 -7.67 9.25
C GLU A 82 -14.42 -8.06 9.22
N THR A 83 -13.73 -7.90 10.35
CA THR A 83 -12.34 -8.34 10.48
C THR A 83 -12.22 -9.87 10.36
N ILE A 84 -13.08 -10.63 11.01
CA ILE A 84 -13.07 -12.11 10.90
C ILE A 84 -13.33 -12.54 9.46
N VAL A 85 -14.33 -11.96 8.81
CA VAL A 85 -14.65 -12.25 7.40
C VAL A 85 -13.49 -11.90 6.50
N ASN A 86 -12.84 -10.75 6.72
CA ASN A 86 -11.65 -10.34 5.99
C ASN A 86 -10.53 -11.39 6.09
N VAL A 87 -10.20 -11.83 7.30
CA VAL A 87 -9.18 -12.85 7.55
C VAL A 87 -9.50 -14.17 6.82
N VAL A 88 -10.76 -14.62 6.90
CA VAL A 88 -11.21 -15.86 6.23
C VAL A 88 -11.14 -15.74 4.71
N VAL A 89 -11.60 -14.61 4.15
CA VAL A 89 -11.52 -14.35 2.70
C VAL A 89 -10.08 -14.23 2.24
N THR A 90 -9.23 -13.58 3.02
CA THR A 90 -7.78 -13.48 2.72
C THR A 90 -7.14 -14.86 2.64
N TRP A 91 -7.41 -15.71 3.63
CA TRP A 91 -6.92 -17.09 3.60
C TRP A 91 -7.45 -17.85 2.37
N PHE A 92 -8.74 -17.70 2.05
CA PHE A 92 -9.36 -18.32 0.87
C PHE A 92 -8.69 -17.84 -0.43
N VAL A 93 -8.40 -16.55 -0.56
CA VAL A 93 -7.72 -16.00 -1.74
C VAL A 93 -6.32 -16.60 -1.88
N ILE A 94 -5.56 -16.71 -0.80
CA ILE A 94 -4.19 -17.24 -0.84
C ILE A 94 -4.19 -18.74 -1.12
N ASP A 95 -4.91 -19.52 -0.31
CA ASP A 95 -4.81 -20.98 -0.35
C ASP A 95 -5.65 -21.60 -1.47
N VAL A 96 -6.84 -21.07 -1.73
CA VAL A 96 -7.74 -21.67 -2.72
C VAL A 96 -7.53 -21.06 -4.09
N ILE A 97 -7.64 -19.73 -4.21
CA ILE A 97 -7.58 -19.07 -5.53
C ILE A 97 -6.16 -19.13 -6.08
N PHE A 98 -5.18 -18.58 -5.37
CA PHE A 98 -3.81 -18.52 -5.90
C PHE A 98 -3.16 -19.88 -5.94
N TYR A 99 -3.15 -20.62 -4.84
CA TYR A 99 -2.40 -21.87 -4.77
C TYR A 99 -3.08 -23.03 -5.49
N ARG A 100 -4.36 -23.34 -5.16
CA ARG A 100 -5.02 -24.55 -5.69
C ARG A 100 -5.57 -24.35 -7.10
N ILE A 101 -6.18 -23.20 -7.40
CA ILE A 101 -6.80 -22.95 -8.71
C ILE A 101 -5.76 -22.48 -9.71
N LEU A 102 -5.05 -21.39 -9.40
CA LEU A 102 -4.11 -20.78 -10.34
C LEU A 102 -2.73 -21.45 -10.32
N GLY A 103 -2.43 -22.25 -9.31
CA GLY A 103 -1.13 -22.89 -9.14
C GLY A 103 0.01 -21.89 -8.92
N ILE A 104 -0.31 -20.70 -8.41
CA ILE A 104 0.63 -19.62 -8.12
C ILE A 104 0.81 -19.53 -6.62
N GLY A 105 2.07 -19.40 -6.16
CA GLY A 105 2.33 -19.23 -4.74
C GLY A 105 2.47 -20.56 -3.99
N PHE A 106 1.92 -20.63 -2.80
CA PHE A 106 2.16 -21.71 -1.85
C PHE A 106 0.94 -21.97 -0.97
N ASN A 107 0.84 -23.20 -0.49
CA ASN A 107 -0.09 -23.53 0.58
C ASN A 107 0.36 -22.84 1.87
N PHE A 108 -0.51 -22.07 2.48
CA PHE A 108 -0.22 -21.33 3.70
C PHE A 108 0.27 -22.23 4.85
N LEU A 109 -0.25 -23.46 4.95
CA LEU A 109 0.17 -24.44 5.96
C LEU A 109 1.54 -25.07 5.67
N SER A 110 1.97 -25.09 4.40
CA SER A 110 3.27 -25.65 4.01
C SER A 110 4.35 -24.56 3.82
N TYR A 111 4.10 -23.38 4.28
CA TYR A 111 4.98 -22.23 4.12
C TYR A 111 6.41 -22.44 4.60
N TYR A 112 6.58 -23.12 5.71
CA TYR A 112 7.92 -23.49 6.21
C TYR A 112 8.74 -24.34 5.23
N GLY A 113 8.09 -24.94 4.24
CA GLY A 113 8.76 -25.60 3.13
C GLY A 113 9.29 -24.66 2.04
N LEU A 114 8.92 -23.39 2.03
CA LEU A 114 9.32 -22.44 0.99
C LEU A 114 10.76 -21.96 1.12
N GLU A 115 11.25 -21.76 2.33
CA GLU A 115 12.67 -21.52 2.56
C GLU A 115 13.51 -22.70 2.09
N ALA A 116 13.00 -23.91 2.28
CA ALA A 116 13.60 -25.14 1.75
C ALA A 116 13.42 -25.28 0.22
N ALA A 117 12.43 -24.63 -0.39
CA ALA A 117 12.20 -24.66 -1.84
C ALA A 117 13.14 -23.71 -2.63
N GLY A 118 13.92 -22.88 -1.97
CA GLY A 118 14.93 -22.00 -2.58
C GLY A 118 14.35 -21.04 -3.60
N SER A 119 14.98 -20.94 -4.79
CA SER A 119 14.62 -19.98 -5.84
C SER A 119 13.18 -20.11 -6.36
N LYS A 120 12.57 -21.28 -6.32
CA LYS A 120 11.18 -21.51 -6.77
C LYS A 120 10.17 -20.88 -5.82
N GLY A 121 10.40 -20.97 -4.52
CA GLY A 121 9.56 -20.33 -3.51
C GLY A 121 9.64 -18.81 -3.58
N ALA A 122 10.84 -18.26 -3.76
CA ALA A 122 11.05 -16.83 -3.93
C ALA A 122 10.34 -16.27 -5.17
N LEU A 123 10.37 -16.98 -6.31
CA LEU A 123 9.66 -16.59 -7.52
C LEU A 123 8.14 -16.61 -7.35
N ALA A 124 7.59 -17.63 -6.68
CA ALA A 124 6.16 -17.71 -6.42
C ALA A 124 5.67 -16.56 -5.56
N GLN A 125 6.42 -16.21 -4.53
CA GLN A 125 6.12 -15.07 -3.66
C GLN A 125 6.20 -13.75 -4.40
N ALA A 126 7.25 -13.53 -5.17
CA ALA A 126 7.44 -12.31 -5.92
C ALA A 126 6.30 -12.11 -6.94
N ALA A 127 5.79 -13.19 -7.57
CA ALA A 127 4.65 -13.11 -8.46
C ALA A 127 3.38 -12.61 -7.74
N ILE A 128 3.09 -13.13 -6.54
CA ILE A 128 1.92 -12.71 -5.76
C ILE A 128 2.10 -11.28 -5.22
N VAL A 129 3.28 -10.96 -4.71
CA VAL A 129 3.58 -9.60 -4.24
C VAL A 129 3.41 -8.59 -5.39
N GLY A 130 3.89 -8.92 -6.60
CA GLY A 130 3.67 -8.10 -7.78
C GLY A 130 2.18 -7.88 -8.10
N PHE A 131 1.36 -8.94 -8.03
CA PHE A 131 -0.08 -8.85 -8.21
C PHE A 131 -0.72 -7.93 -7.16
N VAL A 132 -0.41 -8.12 -5.89
CA VAL A 132 -0.98 -7.33 -4.79
C VAL A 132 -0.57 -5.86 -4.87
N LEU A 133 0.68 -5.57 -5.18
CA LEU A 133 1.15 -4.19 -5.37
C LEU A 133 0.44 -3.49 -6.52
N MET A 134 0.17 -4.20 -7.61
CA MET A 134 -0.67 -3.66 -8.68
C MET A 134 -2.10 -3.43 -8.22
N GLY A 135 -2.64 -4.34 -7.42
CA GLY A 135 -3.99 -4.24 -6.86
C GLY A 135 -4.17 -3.00 -5.99
N PHE A 136 -3.16 -2.59 -5.24
CA PHE A 136 -3.21 -1.34 -4.46
C PHE A 136 -3.34 -0.08 -5.30
N TYR A 137 -3.02 -0.15 -6.58
CA TYR A 137 -3.29 0.93 -7.52
C TYR A 137 -4.58 0.67 -8.33
N LEU A 138 -4.69 -0.48 -8.96
CA LEU A 138 -5.72 -0.73 -9.97
C LEU A 138 -7.13 -0.91 -9.38
N TYR A 139 -7.27 -1.47 -8.18
CA TYR A 139 -8.60 -1.51 -7.54
C TYR A 139 -9.08 -0.12 -7.12
N PRO A 140 -8.33 0.67 -6.34
CA PRO A 140 -8.78 2.00 -5.98
C PRO A 140 -8.94 2.94 -7.18
N VAL A 141 -8.15 2.79 -8.24
CA VAL A 141 -8.24 3.64 -9.45
C VAL A 141 -9.62 3.56 -10.10
N VAL A 142 -10.25 2.38 -10.10
CA VAL A 142 -11.61 2.18 -10.63
C VAL A 142 -12.62 3.06 -9.88
N THR A 143 -12.44 3.21 -8.58
CA THR A 143 -13.30 4.06 -7.76
C THR A 143 -12.89 5.54 -7.85
N ILE A 144 -11.61 5.84 -7.65
CA ILE A 144 -11.11 7.21 -7.48
C ILE A 144 -11.08 7.96 -8.82
N PHE A 145 -10.53 7.37 -9.87
CA PHE A 145 -10.35 8.04 -11.16
C PHE A 145 -11.49 7.76 -12.14
N PHE A 146 -11.98 6.53 -12.18
CA PHE A 146 -13.05 6.14 -13.08
C PHE A 146 -14.46 6.31 -12.49
N GLY A 147 -14.59 6.63 -11.18
CA GLY A 147 -15.89 6.84 -10.54
C GLY A 147 -16.81 5.64 -10.69
N LYS A 148 -16.24 4.44 -10.58
CA LYS A 148 -16.93 3.13 -10.73
C LYS A 148 -17.51 2.88 -12.13
N TRP A 149 -16.99 3.56 -13.16
CA TRP A 149 -17.34 3.23 -14.54
C TRP A 149 -16.73 1.86 -14.92
N PRO A 150 -17.43 1.00 -15.70
CA PRO A 150 -18.73 1.19 -16.35
C PRO A 150 -19.93 0.73 -15.50
N ILE A 151 -19.72 0.27 -14.26
CA ILE A 151 -20.76 -0.38 -13.44
C ILE A 151 -21.78 0.62 -12.88
N ARG A 152 -21.32 1.78 -12.38
CA ARG A 152 -22.22 2.77 -11.80
C ARG A 152 -23.37 3.21 -12.72
N PRO A 153 -23.16 3.42 -14.04
CA PRO A 153 -24.26 3.75 -14.95
C PRO A 153 -25.29 2.64 -15.16
N SER A 154 -25.02 1.40 -14.74
CA SER A 154 -25.94 0.27 -14.93
C SER A 154 -27.10 0.22 -13.94
N ASN A 155 -27.12 1.10 -12.92
CA ASN A 155 -28.12 1.14 -11.84
C ASN A 155 -28.24 -0.19 -11.05
N LEU A 156 -27.19 -0.96 -10.98
CA LEU A 156 -27.14 -2.16 -10.13
C LEU A 156 -27.15 -1.75 -8.66
N GLU A 157 -27.91 -2.51 -7.85
CA GLU A 157 -27.94 -2.35 -6.40
C GLU A 157 -26.91 -3.25 -5.71
N GLN A 158 -26.58 -2.91 -4.45
CA GLN A 158 -25.74 -3.78 -3.62
C GLN A 158 -26.51 -5.08 -3.28
N PRO A 159 -25.83 -6.27 -3.27
CA PRO A 159 -24.39 -6.47 -3.47
C PRO A 159 -23.95 -6.65 -4.92
N ALA A 160 -24.89 -6.74 -5.88
CA ALA A 160 -24.57 -7.03 -7.28
C ALA A 160 -23.63 -5.98 -7.88
N ALA A 161 -23.84 -4.71 -7.56
CA ALA A 161 -22.96 -3.63 -8.00
C ALA A 161 -21.52 -3.84 -7.49
N GLY A 162 -21.36 -4.15 -6.20
CA GLY A 162 -20.05 -4.36 -5.60
C GLY A 162 -19.30 -5.55 -6.19
N PHE A 163 -19.97 -6.68 -6.39
CA PHE A 163 -19.34 -7.84 -7.06
C PHE A 163 -18.98 -7.56 -8.52
N ALA A 164 -19.82 -6.83 -9.25
CA ALA A 164 -19.49 -6.41 -10.61
C ALA A 164 -18.30 -5.45 -10.65
N GLU A 165 -18.21 -4.52 -9.70
CA GLU A 165 -17.06 -3.60 -9.56
C GLU A 165 -15.77 -4.37 -9.22
N ILE A 166 -15.79 -5.32 -8.28
CA ILE A 166 -14.66 -6.20 -7.98
C ILE A 166 -14.25 -6.99 -9.21
N GLY A 167 -15.20 -7.62 -9.91
CA GLY A 167 -14.93 -8.38 -11.12
C GLY A 167 -14.29 -7.52 -12.22
N TRP A 168 -14.80 -6.32 -12.44
CA TRP A 168 -14.23 -5.37 -13.40
C TRP A 168 -12.82 -4.93 -13.02
N ALA A 169 -12.62 -4.54 -11.76
CA ALA A 169 -11.31 -4.16 -11.27
C ALA A 169 -10.31 -5.32 -11.33
N THR A 170 -10.73 -6.55 -11.03
CA THR A 170 -9.91 -7.75 -11.16
C THR A 170 -9.51 -8.01 -12.62
N LEU A 171 -10.42 -7.87 -13.57
CA LEU A 171 -10.08 -7.99 -15.00
C LEU A 171 -9.07 -6.91 -15.42
N PHE A 172 -9.25 -5.68 -14.94
CA PHE A 172 -8.33 -4.59 -15.22
C PHE A 172 -6.94 -4.85 -14.61
N GLU A 173 -6.91 -5.43 -13.42
CA GLU A 173 -5.67 -5.82 -12.75
C GLU A 173 -4.97 -6.99 -13.46
N ILE A 174 -5.68 -8.04 -13.84
CA ILE A 174 -5.11 -9.16 -14.59
C ILE A 174 -4.49 -8.65 -15.90
N PHE A 175 -5.17 -7.75 -16.61
CA PHE A 175 -4.66 -7.14 -17.82
C PHE A 175 -3.38 -6.35 -17.56
N GLY A 176 -3.38 -5.49 -16.54
CA GLY A 176 -2.20 -4.74 -16.11
C GLY A 176 -1.05 -5.64 -15.66
N TYR A 177 -1.36 -6.68 -14.90
CA TYR A 177 -0.38 -7.67 -14.45
C TYR A 177 0.29 -8.39 -15.61
N VAL A 178 -0.49 -8.91 -16.54
CA VAL A 178 0.03 -9.63 -17.72
C VAL A 178 0.85 -8.71 -18.62
N ILE A 179 0.44 -7.46 -18.80
CA ILE A 179 1.14 -6.52 -19.71
C ILE A 179 2.36 -5.88 -19.07
N LEU A 180 2.28 -5.55 -17.77
CA LEU A 180 3.33 -4.78 -17.09
C LEU A 180 4.23 -5.67 -16.22
N ILE A 181 3.66 -6.46 -15.32
CA ILE A 181 4.42 -7.17 -14.30
C ILE A 181 5.11 -8.41 -14.88
N VAL A 182 4.37 -9.25 -15.59
CA VAL A 182 4.96 -10.50 -16.14
C VAL A 182 6.15 -10.22 -17.05
N PRO A 183 6.10 -9.25 -17.97
CA PRO A 183 7.26 -8.89 -18.78
C PRO A 183 8.41 -8.30 -17.97
N PHE A 184 8.12 -7.40 -17.03
CA PHE A 184 9.15 -6.70 -16.27
C PHE A 184 9.85 -7.57 -15.25
N PHE A 185 9.13 -8.46 -14.58
CA PHE A 185 9.70 -9.30 -13.54
C PHE A 185 10.20 -10.64 -14.06
N GLY A 186 9.96 -10.97 -15.34
CA GLY A 186 10.33 -12.27 -15.89
C GLY A 186 9.68 -13.44 -15.16
N PHE A 187 8.58 -13.20 -14.46
CA PHE A 187 7.86 -14.23 -13.75
C PHE A 187 7.18 -15.14 -14.74
N ALA A 188 7.73 -16.31 -14.90
CA ALA A 188 6.99 -17.40 -15.48
C ALA A 188 5.81 -17.72 -14.54
N LEU A 189 4.59 -17.41 -14.96
CA LEU A 189 3.44 -18.15 -14.48
C LEU A 189 3.78 -19.62 -14.64
N LYS A 190 3.49 -20.44 -13.65
CA LYS A 190 3.87 -21.86 -13.57
C LYS A 190 3.67 -22.57 -14.94
N GLY A 191 4.76 -22.98 -15.56
CA GLY A 191 4.78 -23.68 -16.83
C GLY A 191 4.63 -22.85 -18.10
N ALA A 192 4.49 -21.53 -18.00
CA ALA A 192 4.60 -20.67 -19.18
C ALA A 192 6.05 -20.19 -19.28
N PRO A 193 6.83 -20.64 -20.26
CA PRO A 193 8.09 -20.00 -20.53
C PRO A 193 7.77 -18.55 -20.85
N ALA A 194 8.13 -17.66 -19.95
CA ALA A 194 8.25 -16.23 -20.14
C ALA A 194 7.39 -15.67 -21.29
N LEU A 195 6.07 -15.58 -21.09
CA LEU A 195 5.16 -14.89 -22.02
C LEU A 195 5.58 -13.44 -22.30
N GLY A 196 6.60 -12.95 -21.62
CA GLY A 196 7.00 -11.58 -21.71
C GLY A 196 8.45 -11.30 -22.07
N THR A 197 9.27 -12.31 -22.26
CA THR A 197 10.71 -12.05 -22.45
C THR A 197 11.06 -11.48 -23.81
N SER A 198 10.21 -11.57 -24.83
CA SER A 198 10.64 -11.20 -26.18
C SER A 198 10.45 -9.73 -26.56
N TRP A 199 9.36 -9.07 -26.15
CA TRP A 199 9.16 -7.69 -26.61
C TRP A 199 9.43 -6.61 -25.54
N TRP A 200 9.17 -6.90 -24.26
CA TRP A 200 9.48 -5.96 -23.18
C TRP A 200 10.94 -5.99 -22.75
N THR A 201 11.62 -7.12 -22.85
CA THR A 201 13.06 -7.17 -22.56
C THR A 201 13.89 -6.32 -23.53
N GLY A 202 13.42 -6.17 -24.78
CA GLY A 202 14.02 -5.25 -25.73
C GLY A 202 13.81 -3.77 -25.37
N ILE A 203 12.71 -3.43 -24.72
CA ILE A 203 12.35 -2.06 -24.32
C ILE A 203 12.89 -1.72 -22.94
N ALA A 204 12.76 -2.62 -21.98
CA ALA A 204 13.13 -2.38 -20.60
C ALA A 204 14.62 -2.64 -20.30
N GLY A 205 15.35 -3.28 -21.22
CA GLY A 205 16.74 -3.68 -20.99
C GLY A 205 16.91 -4.38 -19.65
N THR A 206 16.96 -5.70 -19.66
CA THR A 206 17.21 -6.48 -18.43
C THR A 206 18.27 -5.84 -17.55
N PRO A 207 18.24 -5.90 -16.33
CA PRO A 207 17.60 -6.48 -15.14
C PRO A 207 17.05 -5.44 -14.15
N HIS A 208 16.36 -4.44 -14.58
CA HIS A 208 16.07 -3.24 -13.78
C HIS A 208 14.64 -3.19 -13.23
N VAL A 209 14.14 -4.31 -12.72
CA VAL A 209 12.83 -4.44 -12.06
C VAL A 209 12.61 -3.43 -10.93
N HIS A 210 13.67 -3.06 -10.22
CA HIS A 210 13.62 -2.17 -9.08
C HIS A 210 13.18 -0.74 -9.42
N TRP A 211 13.44 -0.24 -10.63
CA TRP A 211 12.95 1.08 -11.02
C TRP A 211 11.42 1.08 -11.21
N VAL A 212 10.86 -0.02 -11.72
CA VAL A 212 9.40 -0.18 -11.82
C VAL A 212 8.79 -0.23 -10.42
N PHE A 213 9.41 -0.94 -9.49
CA PHE A 213 8.94 -1.01 -8.10
C PHE A 213 8.93 0.37 -7.44
N GLY A 214 10.03 1.13 -7.51
CA GLY A 214 10.10 2.47 -6.96
C GLY A 214 9.10 3.43 -7.60
N TRP A 215 8.92 3.36 -8.92
CA TRP A 215 7.91 4.14 -9.63
C TRP A 215 6.48 3.76 -9.23
N TRP A 216 6.19 2.44 -9.13
CA TRP A 216 4.87 1.94 -8.80
C TRP A 216 4.45 2.32 -7.38
N GLU A 217 5.34 2.25 -6.42
CA GLU A 217 5.05 2.71 -5.05
C GLU A 217 4.67 4.19 -5.03
N TRP A 218 5.38 5.04 -5.74
CA TRP A 218 4.97 6.43 -5.90
C TRP A 218 3.64 6.58 -6.62
N ALA A 219 3.30 5.70 -7.56
CA ALA A 219 2.00 5.72 -8.23
C ALA A 219 0.87 5.38 -7.25
N VAL A 220 1.05 4.38 -6.39
CA VAL A 220 0.11 4.06 -5.30
C VAL A 220 -0.07 5.25 -4.36
N ILE A 221 1.04 5.83 -3.91
CA ILE A 221 0.98 7.00 -3.01
C ILE A 221 0.26 8.18 -3.67
N THR A 222 0.61 8.52 -4.91
CA THR A 222 -0.01 9.65 -5.60
C THR A 222 -1.49 9.42 -5.85
N LEU A 223 -1.92 8.19 -6.18
CA LEU A 223 -3.33 7.86 -6.35
C LEU A 223 -4.16 8.26 -5.12
N PHE A 224 -3.67 7.94 -3.94
CA PHE A 224 -4.36 8.27 -2.68
C PHE A 224 -4.15 9.73 -2.26
N MET A 225 -3.02 10.34 -2.57
CA MET A 225 -2.79 11.75 -2.29
C MET A 225 -3.72 12.67 -3.09
N PHE A 226 -4.10 12.28 -4.32
CA PHE A 226 -5.01 13.07 -5.15
C PHE A 226 -6.33 13.41 -4.44
N PRO A 227 -7.14 12.45 -3.98
CA PRO A 227 -8.38 12.77 -3.27
C PRO A 227 -8.14 13.28 -1.85
N ASN A 228 -7.21 12.67 -1.11
CA ASN A 228 -7.10 12.85 0.33
C ASN A 228 -6.32 14.12 0.70
N VAL A 229 -5.15 14.33 0.10
CA VAL A 229 -4.29 15.49 0.43
C VAL A 229 -4.58 16.66 -0.49
N TRP A 230 -4.68 16.40 -1.80
CA TRP A 230 -4.78 17.45 -2.81
C TRP A 230 -6.21 17.80 -3.21
N ARG A 231 -7.22 17.03 -2.76
CA ARG A 231 -8.62 17.22 -3.10
C ARG A 231 -8.81 17.40 -4.61
N MET A 232 -8.20 16.48 -5.35
CA MET A 232 -8.16 16.44 -6.82
C MET A 232 -7.51 17.65 -7.51
N LYS A 233 -6.82 18.52 -6.80
CA LYS A 233 -6.09 19.65 -7.43
C LYS A 233 -4.71 19.20 -7.94
N PRO A 234 -4.24 19.76 -9.05
CA PRO A 234 -4.94 20.67 -9.98
C PRO A 234 -5.86 19.92 -10.96
N PHE A 235 -5.84 18.59 -10.99
CA PHE A 235 -6.45 17.77 -12.05
C PHE A 235 -7.99 17.77 -12.02
N GLY A 236 -8.61 18.10 -10.90
CA GLY A 236 -10.06 18.31 -10.81
C GLY A 236 -10.60 19.42 -11.72
N LEU A 237 -9.71 20.28 -12.26
CA LEU A 237 -10.05 21.26 -13.27
C LEU A 237 -10.32 20.65 -14.66
N ILE A 238 -9.87 19.42 -14.89
CA ILE A 238 -10.04 18.71 -16.17
C ILE A 238 -11.47 18.19 -16.25
N LYS A 239 -12.26 18.80 -17.15
CA LYS A 239 -13.67 18.44 -17.39
C LYS A 239 -13.76 17.49 -18.60
N LEU A 240 -13.58 16.21 -18.35
CA LEU A 240 -13.75 15.16 -19.35
C LEU A 240 -14.82 14.16 -18.91
N PRO A 241 -15.56 13.56 -19.84
CA PRO A 241 -16.47 12.46 -19.54
C PRO A 241 -15.70 11.18 -19.19
N GLN A 242 -16.35 10.27 -18.43
CA GLN A 242 -15.84 8.92 -18.27
C GLN A 242 -16.02 8.12 -19.57
N PRO A 243 -15.08 7.22 -19.93
CA PRO A 243 -13.86 6.85 -19.20
C PRO A 243 -12.61 7.71 -19.48
N ALA A 244 -12.69 8.66 -20.40
CA ALA A 244 -11.53 9.50 -20.82
C ALA A 244 -10.89 10.20 -19.61
N LYS A 245 -11.71 10.72 -18.71
CA LYS A 245 -11.23 11.36 -17.47
C LYS A 245 -10.38 10.39 -16.63
N GLY A 246 -10.83 9.15 -16.46
CA GLY A 246 -10.10 8.13 -15.69
C GLY A 246 -8.73 7.83 -16.29
N PHE A 247 -8.64 7.65 -17.61
CA PHE A 247 -7.37 7.39 -18.30
C PHE A 247 -6.41 8.58 -18.22
N VAL A 248 -6.91 9.81 -18.35
CA VAL A 248 -6.08 11.01 -18.20
C VAL A 248 -5.53 11.13 -16.78
N TYR A 249 -6.37 10.92 -15.76
CA TYR A 249 -5.92 10.96 -14.38
C TYR A 249 -4.92 9.87 -14.06
N MET A 250 -5.13 8.66 -14.55
CA MET A 250 -4.20 7.56 -14.41
C MET A 250 -2.85 7.89 -15.06
N GLY A 251 -2.84 8.37 -16.30
CA GLY A 251 -1.62 8.78 -16.99
C GLY A 251 -0.88 9.90 -16.26
N LEU A 252 -1.59 10.92 -15.79
CA LEU A 252 -1.00 12.02 -15.01
C LEU A 252 -0.42 11.53 -13.68
N SER A 253 -1.12 10.61 -12.98
CA SER A 253 -0.60 10.06 -11.72
C SER A 253 0.68 9.27 -11.95
N PHE A 254 0.78 8.49 -13.02
CA PHE A 254 2.01 7.77 -13.38
C PHE A 254 3.16 8.70 -13.71
N VAL A 255 2.92 9.74 -14.51
CA VAL A 255 3.96 10.73 -14.85
C VAL A 255 4.43 11.45 -13.58
N PHE A 256 3.49 11.87 -12.72
CA PHE A 256 3.81 12.56 -11.50
C PHE A 256 4.60 11.66 -10.52
N ALA A 257 4.17 10.40 -10.39
CA ALA A 257 4.87 9.39 -9.61
C ALA A 257 6.31 9.17 -10.08
N TYR A 258 6.52 9.10 -11.40
CA TYR A 258 7.85 8.97 -11.97
C TYR A 258 8.74 10.17 -11.65
N CYS A 259 8.21 11.39 -11.76
CA CYS A 259 8.92 12.61 -11.37
C CYS A 259 9.30 12.59 -9.89
N LEU A 260 8.39 12.18 -8.99
CA LEU A 260 8.69 12.07 -7.57
C LEU A 260 9.78 11.03 -7.28
N ALA A 261 9.72 9.86 -7.93
CA ALA A 261 10.75 8.85 -7.81
C ALA A 261 12.12 9.39 -8.26
N LEU A 262 12.18 10.08 -9.40
CA LEU A 262 13.42 10.69 -9.89
C LEU A 262 13.95 11.77 -8.94
N ILE A 263 13.08 12.60 -8.38
CA ILE A 263 13.48 13.59 -7.37
C ILE A 263 14.09 12.88 -6.17
N CYS A 264 13.44 11.85 -5.63
CA CYS A 264 13.98 11.08 -4.50
C CYS A 264 15.33 10.48 -4.80
N ILE A 265 15.52 9.86 -5.96
CA ILE A 265 16.80 9.27 -6.37
C ILE A 265 17.92 10.33 -6.45
N ARG A 266 17.60 11.53 -6.91
CA ARG A 266 18.56 12.62 -7.05
C ARG A 266 18.93 13.26 -5.72
N ILE A 267 17.97 13.38 -4.80
CA ILE A 267 18.21 14.08 -3.53
C ILE A 267 18.60 13.12 -2.40
N ALA A 268 18.24 11.84 -2.45
CA ALA A 268 18.60 10.87 -1.41
C ALA A 268 20.11 10.81 -1.08
N PRO A 269 21.03 10.87 -2.05
CA PRO A 269 22.46 10.90 -1.75
C PRO A 269 22.91 12.09 -0.89
N LEU A 270 22.11 13.16 -0.79
CA LEU A 270 22.46 14.33 0.02
C LEU A 270 22.39 14.08 1.53
N TRP A 271 21.56 13.12 1.95
CA TRP A 271 21.39 12.76 3.37
C TRP A 271 21.80 11.33 3.70
N LEU A 272 22.00 10.48 2.69
CA LEU A 272 22.55 9.14 2.92
C LEU A 272 24.02 9.25 3.34
N PRO A 273 24.48 8.37 4.26
CA PRO A 273 25.89 8.34 4.60
C PRO A 273 26.76 8.14 3.36
N PRO A 274 27.74 9.02 3.10
CA PRO A 274 28.61 8.90 1.91
C PRO A 274 29.26 7.52 1.78
N ASP A 275 29.65 6.94 2.91
CA ASP A 275 30.26 5.61 2.97
C ASP A 275 29.35 4.50 2.43
N THR A 276 28.03 4.65 2.57
CA THR A 276 27.08 3.65 2.07
C THR A 276 27.10 3.58 0.55
N ILE A 277 27.02 4.73 -0.11
CA ILE A 277 27.03 4.82 -1.57
C ILE A 277 28.39 4.44 -2.14
N HIS A 278 29.45 4.92 -1.50
CA HIS A 278 30.82 4.64 -1.93
C HIS A 278 31.18 3.15 -1.82
N HIS A 279 30.88 2.55 -0.66
CA HIS A 279 31.09 1.12 -0.44
C HIS A 279 30.29 0.27 -1.45
N LEU A 280 29.04 0.64 -1.71
CA LEU A 280 28.20 -0.05 -2.69
C LEU A 280 28.77 0.07 -4.10
N PHE A 281 29.25 1.25 -4.47
CA PHE A 281 29.87 1.48 -5.77
C PHE A 281 31.15 0.67 -5.94
N GLU A 282 32.05 0.67 -4.94
CA GLU A 282 33.31 -0.05 -4.98
C GLU A 282 33.15 -1.56 -4.99
N THR A 283 32.19 -2.09 -4.19
CA THR A 283 32.02 -3.54 -4.03
C THR A 283 31.16 -4.18 -5.11
N LYS A 284 30.15 -3.47 -5.64
CA LYS A 284 29.12 -4.02 -6.54
C LYS A 284 28.88 -3.22 -7.82
N GLY A 285 29.48 -2.03 -7.92
CA GLY A 285 29.41 -1.18 -9.11
C GLY A 285 28.16 -0.30 -9.21
N ALA A 286 28.14 0.55 -10.25
CA ALA A 286 27.12 1.58 -10.47
C ALA A 286 25.68 1.03 -10.61
N GLY A 287 25.53 -0.19 -11.13
CA GLY A 287 24.21 -0.84 -11.28
C GLY A 287 23.53 -1.09 -9.94
N GLU A 288 24.28 -1.52 -8.94
CA GLU A 288 23.74 -1.75 -7.59
C GLU A 288 23.46 -0.45 -6.85
N VAL A 289 24.22 0.61 -7.08
CA VAL A 289 23.87 1.95 -6.56
C VAL A 289 22.53 2.42 -7.13
N SER A 290 22.34 2.26 -8.43
CA SER A 290 21.06 2.59 -9.06
C SER A 290 19.91 1.77 -8.48
N ARG A 291 20.10 0.46 -8.33
CA ARG A 291 19.13 -0.43 -7.71
C ARG A 291 18.78 0.02 -6.30
N PHE A 292 19.79 0.28 -5.49
CA PHE A 292 19.61 0.79 -4.12
C PHE A 292 18.75 2.05 -4.09
N LEU A 293 19.08 3.05 -4.90
CA LEU A 293 18.36 4.33 -4.89
C LEU A 293 16.90 4.20 -5.32
N TRP A 294 16.59 3.32 -6.28
CA TRP A 294 15.23 3.05 -6.70
C TRP A 294 14.41 2.36 -5.59
N LEU A 295 14.96 1.34 -4.94
CA LEU A 295 14.30 0.66 -3.82
C LEU A 295 14.14 1.62 -2.64
N HIS A 296 15.14 2.41 -2.35
CA HIS A 296 15.07 3.42 -1.29
C HIS A 296 14.03 4.51 -1.59
N SER A 297 13.86 4.86 -2.85
CA SER A 297 12.76 5.74 -3.28
C SER A 297 11.37 5.14 -2.97
N ALA A 298 11.19 3.82 -3.14
CA ALA A 298 9.96 3.13 -2.74
C ALA A 298 9.72 3.21 -1.22
N GLU A 299 10.78 3.05 -0.43
CA GLU A 299 10.69 3.16 1.03
C GLU A 299 10.31 4.57 1.47
N ILE A 300 10.85 5.60 0.82
CA ILE A 300 10.45 7.01 1.06
C ILE A 300 8.97 7.20 0.70
N ALA A 301 8.52 6.63 -0.41
CA ALA A 301 7.10 6.65 -0.78
C ALA A 301 6.23 6.02 0.32
N GLY A 302 6.60 4.83 0.80
CA GLY A 302 5.91 4.15 1.90
C GLY A 302 5.84 4.98 3.18
N MET A 303 6.91 5.72 3.52
CA MET A 303 6.92 6.60 4.69
C MET A 303 5.94 7.76 4.60
N THR A 304 5.47 8.13 3.40
CA THR A 304 4.43 9.17 3.24
C THR A 304 3.04 8.65 3.51
N LEU A 305 2.82 7.34 3.44
CA LEU A 305 1.51 6.70 3.50
C LEU A 305 0.83 6.91 4.86
N ILE A 306 1.54 6.69 5.96
CA ILE A 306 1.00 6.88 7.31
C ILE A 306 0.60 8.34 7.57
N PRO A 307 1.47 9.33 7.33
CA PRO A 307 1.12 10.74 7.55
C PRO A 307 -0.10 11.20 6.77
N PHE A 308 -0.24 10.84 5.49
CA PHE A 308 -1.38 11.34 4.73
C PHE A 308 -2.69 10.64 5.12
N LEU A 309 -2.66 9.34 5.41
CA LEU A 309 -3.84 8.63 5.89
C LEU A 309 -4.28 9.15 7.27
N ALA A 310 -3.32 9.32 8.19
CA ALA A 310 -3.61 9.90 9.49
C ALA A 310 -4.18 11.32 9.39
N TRP A 311 -3.60 12.16 8.54
CA TRP A 311 -4.05 13.54 8.36
C TRP A 311 -5.48 13.60 7.84
N HIS A 312 -5.79 12.82 6.81
CA HIS A 312 -7.11 12.79 6.22
C HIS A 312 -8.16 12.17 7.16
N HIS A 313 -7.87 10.98 7.70
CA HIS A 313 -8.86 10.20 8.42
C HIS A 313 -9.03 10.61 9.89
N TYR A 314 -7.95 11.07 10.54
CA TYR A 314 -7.96 11.27 12.00
C TYR A 314 -7.66 12.69 12.47
N PHE A 315 -7.16 13.56 11.61
CA PHE A 315 -7.00 14.99 11.90
C PHE A 315 -8.00 15.88 11.13
N ASP A 316 -9.01 15.26 10.47
CA ASP A 316 -10.10 15.95 9.76
C ASP A 316 -9.59 16.97 8.71
N ASP A 317 -8.49 16.68 8.03
CA ASP A 317 -7.82 17.57 7.05
C ASP A 317 -7.45 18.95 7.62
N ARG A 318 -7.41 19.12 8.93
CA ARG A 318 -7.11 20.40 9.54
C ARG A 318 -5.73 20.88 9.18
N CYS A 319 -5.66 22.06 8.58
CA CYS A 319 -4.41 22.66 8.14
C CYS A 319 -4.23 24.12 8.59
N GLY A 320 -5.06 24.56 9.54
CA GLY A 320 -4.95 25.91 10.10
C GLY A 320 -5.52 27.04 9.20
N VAL A 321 -6.02 26.70 8.01
CA VAL A 321 -6.70 27.67 7.14
C VAL A 321 -8.22 27.48 7.19
N LYS A 322 -8.97 28.58 7.02
CA LYS A 322 -10.45 28.53 7.06
C LYS A 322 -11.04 27.70 5.92
N ASP A 323 -10.47 27.82 4.73
CA ASP A 323 -10.87 27.08 3.55
C ASP A 323 -9.84 25.97 3.28
N VAL A 324 -10.19 24.76 3.67
CA VAL A 324 -9.35 23.56 3.44
C VAL A 324 -9.17 23.23 1.95
N ASP A 325 -10.08 23.70 1.08
CA ASP A 325 -10.02 23.51 -0.36
C ASP A 325 -9.21 24.62 -1.07
N SER A 326 -8.68 25.59 -0.32
CA SER A 326 -7.82 26.63 -0.87
C SER A 326 -6.46 26.07 -1.36
N TRP A 327 -5.75 26.84 -2.19
CA TRP A 327 -4.36 26.53 -2.55
C TRP A 327 -3.43 26.59 -1.35
N ALA A 328 -3.69 27.44 -0.37
CA ALA A 328 -2.96 27.46 0.88
C ALA A 328 -3.14 26.14 1.64
N GLY A 329 -4.38 25.63 1.75
CA GLY A 329 -4.66 24.32 2.32
C GLY A 329 -3.96 23.18 1.58
N PHE A 330 -3.95 23.21 0.24
CA PHE A 330 -3.20 22.26 -0.59
C PHE A 330 -1.71 22.20 -0.19
N TRP A 331 -1.03 23.35 -0.16
CA TRP A 331 0.39 23.40 0.14
C TRP A 331 0.71 23.04 1.58
N ILE A 332 -0.10 23.49 2.55
CA ILE A 332 0.10 23.18 3.96
C ILE A 332 -0.05 21.66 4.19
N ARG A 333 -1.06 21.02 3.61
CA ARG A 333 -1.21 19.56 3.72
C ARG A 333 -0.06 18.82 3.05
N THR A 334 0.35 19.23 1.86
CA THR A 334 1.46 18.59 1.13
C THR A 334 2.75 18.69 1.94
N PHE A 335 3.13 19.88 2.38
CA PHE A 335 4.35 20.05 3.17
C PHE A 335 4.23 19.42 4.57
N GLY A 336 3.06 19.43 5.17
CA GLY A 336 2.80 18.76 6.44
C GLY A 336 3.02 17.25 6.34
N VAL A 337 2.44 16.60 5.31
CA VAL A 337 2.64 15.18 5.05
C VAL A 337 4.13 14.86 4.82
N LEU A 338 4.81 15.63 3.98
CA LEU A 338 6.23 15.43 3.70
C LEU A 338 7.10 15.66 4.94
N PHE A 339 6.78 16.63 5.77
CA PHE A 339 7.48 16.89 7.02
C PHE A 339 7.35 15.73 8.00
N PHE A 340 6.14 15.22 8.22
CA PHE A 340 5.95 14.06 9.09
C PHE A 340 6.54 12.77 8.50
N ALA A 341 6.51 12.60 7.18
CA ALA A 341 7.19 11.51 6.51
C ALA A 341 8.71 11.58 6.74
N ALA A 342 9.31 12.77 6.66
CA ALA A 342 10.72 12.97 6.95
C ALA A 342 11.07 12.67 8.42
N ILE A 343 10.19 13.00 9.36
CA ILE A 343 10.37 12.63 10.79
C ILE A 343 10.33 11.11 10.96
N LEU A 344 9.34 10.42 10.36
CA LEU A 344 9.23 8.95 10.43
C LEU A 344 10.45 8.29 9.79
N TYR A 345 10.89 8.78 8.65
CA TYR A 345 12.09 8.33 7.96
C TYR A 345 13.32 8.48 8.88
N TRP A 346 13.49 9.65 9.47
CA TRP A 346 14.61 9.92 10.38
C TRP A 346 14.60 9.01 11.62
N ILE A 347 13.44 8.83 12.24
CA ILE A 347 13.29 7.92 13.40
C ILE A 347 13.63 6.49 13.00
N TYR A 348 13.17 6.04 11.85
CA TYR A 348 13.37 4.68 11.38
C TYR A 348 14.85 4.39 11.08
N TYR A 349 15.48 5.23 10.28
CA TYR A 349 16.84 4.97 9.76
C TYR A 349 17.93 5.53 10.68
N TYR A 350 17.79 6.74 11.17
CA TYR A 350 18.82 7.41 11.99
C TYR A 350 18.57 7.30 13.49
N GLY A 351 17.34 7.20 13.92
CA GLY A 351 16.94 6.97 15.31
C GLY A 351 17.10 5.51 15.75
N ASN A 352 17.64 4.65 14.87
CA ASN A 352 17.86 3.23 15.13
C ASN A 352 16.58 2.41 15.42
N PHE A 353 15.41 2.96 15.10
CA PHE A 353 14.15 2.30 15.35
C PHE A 353 13.96 1.07 14.47
N GLY A 354 14.34 1.15 13.18
CA GLY A 354 14.30 0.02 12.28
C GLY A 354 15.12 -1.16 12.78
N HIS A 355 16.31 -0.89 13.28
CA HIS A 355 17.17 -1.91 13.88
C HIS A 355 16.56 -2.51 15.15
N TRP A 356 15.99 -1.69 16.01
CA TRP A 356 15.31 -2.15 17.22
C TRP A 356 14.04 -2.96 16.90
N ALA A 357 13.22 -2.49 15.96
CA ALA A 357 11.97 -3.15 15.61
C ALA A 357 12.19 -4.50 14.91
N LEU A 358 13.12 -4.56 13.96
CA LEU A 358 13.35 -5.73 13.12
C LEU A 358 14.46 -6.64 13.66
N GLY A 359 15.34 -6.13 14.52
CA GLY A 359 16.54 -6.82 14.99
C GLY A 359 17.57 -7.02 13.88
N ASN A 360 18.62 -7.80 14.19
CA ASN A 360 19.72 -8.04 13.24
C ASN A 360 19.42 -9.16 12.22
N HIS A 361 18.28 -9.83 12.32
CA HIS A 361 18.05 -11.07 11.62
C HIS A 361 17.71 -10.93 10.13
N HIS A 362 17.33 -9.73 9.69
CA HIS A 362 16.82 -9.47 8.34
C HIS A 362 17.54 -8.37 7.61
N MET A 363 18.66 -7.92 8.14
CA MET A 363 19.48 -6.91 7.51
C MET A 363 20.46 -7.56 6.57
N THR A 364 20.36 -7.26 5.26
CA THR A 364 21.43 -7.59 4.31
C THR A 364 22.70 -6.80 4.65
N GLU A 365 23.87 -7.20 4.14
CA GLU A 365 25.14 -6.52 4.42
C GLU A 365 25.12 -5.02 4.15
N LEU A 366 24.28 -4.57 3.20
CA LEU A 366 24.09 -3.17 2.88
C LEU A 366 23.08 -2.48 3.79
N SER A 367 22.26 -3.24 4.46
CA SER A 367 21.14 -2.79 5.26
C SER A 367 21.43 -2.69 6.75
N HIS A 368 22.67 -2.86 7.19
CA HIS A 368 23.02 -2.60 8.59
C HIS A 368 22.62 -1.18 9.07
N ARG A 369 22.52 -0.22 8.13
CA ARG A 369 22.03 1.13 8.39
C ARG A 369 20.72 1.44 7.65
N PHE A 370 20.45 0.76 6.54
CA PHE A 370 19.30 1.02 5.65
C PHE A 370 18.71 -0.30 5.18
N PRO A 371 17.86 -0.94 5.98
CA PRO A 371 17.19 -2.19 5.61
C PRO A 371 16.24 -1.93 4.44
N HIS A 372 16.46 -2.63 3.33
CA HIS A 372 15.61 -2.52 2.14
C HIS A 372 14.32 -3.30 2.28
N GLY A 373 13.20 -2.67 1.99
CA GLY A 373 11.88 -3.29 1.94
C GLY A 373 11.26 -3.56 3.31
N GLU A 374 12.03 -3.63 4.36
CA GLU A 374 11.54 -3.89 5.70
C GLU A 374 10.74 -2.72 6.26
N SER A 375 11.12 -1.50 5.93
CA SER A 375 10.37 -0.30 6.31
C SER A 375 8.97 -0.27 5.70
N LEU A 376 8.81 -0.72 4.46
CA LEU A 376 7.49 -0.87 3.83
C LEU A 376 6.64 -1.90 4.58
N VAL A 377 7.21 -3.04 4.94
CA VAL A 377 6.52 -4.06 5.72
C VAL A 377 6.03 -3.52 7.05
N TRP A 378 6.91 -2.80 7.77
CA TRP A 378 6.54 -2.17 9.04
C TRP A 378 5.45 -1.11 8.87
N ASN A 379 5.49 -0.33 7.78
CA ASN A 379 4.45 0.62 7.44
C ASN A 379 3.10 -0.08 7.20
N PHE A 380 3.07 -1.22 6.51
CA PHE A 380 1.85 -2.00 6.35
C PHE A 380 1.25 -2.44 7.69
N TRP A 381 2.09 -2.84 8.65
CA TRP A 381 1.61 -3.18 9.99
C TRP A 381 0.96 -2.00 10.71
N TRP A 382 1.46 -0.79 10.53
CA TRP A 382 0.85 0.40 11.10
C TRP A 382 -0.43 0.81 10.37
N ILE A 383 -0.43 0.71 9.06
CA ILE A 383 -1.58 1.05 8.22
C ILE A 383 -2.79 0.18 8.54
N VAL A 384 -2.59 -1.10 8.85
CA VAL A 384 -3.69 -2.02 9.12
C VAL A 384 -4.58 -1.54 10.26
N PRO A 385 -4.14 -1.31 11.50
CA PRO A 385 -5.03 -0.83 12.55
C PRO A 385 -5.65 0.53 12.23
N LEU A 386 -4.97 1.40 11.49
CA LEU A 386 -5.52 2.67 11.04
C LEU A 386 -6.68 2.47 10.07
N LEU A 387 -6.48 1.70 9.00
CA LEU A 387 -7.50 1.44 7.99
C LEU A 387 -8.65 0.58 8.53
N TRP A 388 -8.36 -0.44 9.36
CA TRP A 388 -9.40 -1.25 10.00
C TRP A 388 -10.31 -0.42 10.88
N ASN A 389 -9.72 0.50 11.64
CA ASN A 389 -10.53 1.40 12.45
C ASN A 389 -11.38 2.34 11.61
N GLU A 390 -10.86 2.83 10.47
CA GLU A 390 -11.62 3.65 9.52
C GLU A 390 -12.72 2.84 8.84
N TRP A 391 -12.37 1.71 8.22
CA TRP A 391 -13.25 0.96 7.34
C TRP A 391 -14.29 0.14 8.12
N PHE A 392 -13.84 -0.67 9.09
CA PHE A 392 -14.71 -1.64 9.75
C PHE A 392 -15.28 -1.14 11.06
N PHE A 393 -14.50 -0.37 11.82
CA PHE A 393 -14.97 0.19 13.09
C PHE A 393 -15.57 1.60 12.96
N HIS A 394 -15.55 2.21 11.76
CA HIS A 394 -16.08 3.56 11.53
C HIS A 394 -15.57 4.57 12.56
N LYS A 395 -14.26 4.55 12.79
CA LYS A 395 -13.51 5.38 13.75
C LYS A 395 -13.90 5.19 15.21
N TRP A 396 -14.73 4.17 15.55
CA TRP A 396 -14.97 3.83 16.95
C TRP A 396 -13.69 3.27 17.59
N PRO A 397 -13.35 3.59 18.85
CA PRO A 397 -14.05 4.45 19.81
C PRO A 397 -13.64 5.93 19.77
N PHE A 398 -12.85 6.37 18.80
CA PHE A 398 -12.27 7.72 18.76
C PHE A 398 -13.26 8.80 18.31
N TYR A 399 -14.26 8.40 17.54
CA TYR A 399 -15.33 9.27 17.08
C TYR A 399 -16.68 8.80 17.64
N VAL A 400 -17.56 9.76 17.84
CA VAL A 400 -18.93 9.53 18.30
C VAL A 400 -19.87 9.78 17.14
N HIS A 401 -20.79 8.84 16.93
CA HIS A 401 -21.91 9.03 16.04
C HIS A 401 -23.00 9.79 16.79
N ASP A 402 -23.41 10.94 16.30
CA ASP A 402 -24.60 11.61 16.84
C ASP A 402 -25.80 10.73 16.48
N GLU A 403 -26.33 10.02 17.46
CA GLU A 403 -27.62 9.32 17.34
C GLU A 403 -28.72 10.41 17.25
N HIS A 404 -29.36 10.49 16.10
CA HIS A 404 -30.61 11.28 15.93
C HIS A 404 -31.80 10.43 16.27
#